data_035f7c84a15319cacd7aad94361fc40a
#
_entry.id   035f7c84a15319cacd7aad94361fc40a
#
_cell.length_a   1.000
_cell.length_b   1.000
_cell.length_c   1.000
_cell.angle_alpha   90.00
_cell.angle_beta   90.00
_cell.angle_gamma   90.00
#
_symmetry.space_group_name_H-M   'P 1'
#
loop_
_entity.id
_entity.type
_entity.pdbx_description
1 polymer ?
#
loop_
_entity_poly.entity_id
_entity_poly.type
_entity_poly.pdbx_seq_one_letter_code
_entity_poly.pdbx_strand_id
1 'polypeptide(L)'
;MQAATIFGLNEQLPGKSMKIILSTIICLTIFQAVSAQQASTNNPLAPDKYDTWGDIQFSDEIVHLDKIANQLKEWRLSIVYLVIYAGERACKGEAKARGIRATDYLLKREIEPERIVWIDAGWKKNLSVEVWIWPPQFGKPKPSLDRTLKPSAVTIEPKCKIKYRGRS
;
A
#
# COMPACT_ATOMS: atom_id res chain seq x y z
N MET A 1 45.87 56.82 -24.58
CA MET A 1 46.98 57.31 -23.71
C MET A 1 47.07 56.34 -22.54
N GLN A 2 48.30 55.85 -22.30
CA GLN A 2 48.84 55.09 -21.17
C GLN A 2 48.38 53.63 -21.13
N ALA A 3 49.17 52.65 -21.50
CA ALA A 3 50.55 52.24 -21.21
C ALA A 3 50.70 51.49 -19.86
N ALA A 4 51.06 50.20 -20.03
CA ALA A 4 52.02 49.39 -19.29
C ALA A 4 51.67 49.04 -17.84
N THR A 5 51.91 47.84 -17.39
CA THR A 5 53.23 47.26 -17.15
C THR A 5 53.11 45.74 -16.82
N ILE A 6 54.00 45.02 -17.40
CA ILE A 6 54.39 43.63 -17.19
C ILE A 6 55.06 43.52 -15.81
N PHE A 7 54.67 42.50 -15.00
CA PHE A 7 55.60 41.95 -14.03
C PHE A 7 55.43 40.41 -14.01
N GLY A 8 56.47 39.77 -14.53
CA GLY A 8 56.67 38.34 -14.35
C GLY A 8 57.15 38.05 -12.97
N LEU A 9 56.60 36.96 -12.38
CA LEU A 9 57.24 36.28 -11.28
C LEU A 9 57.26 34.79 -11.60
N ASN A 10 58.43 34.38 -11.96
CA ASN A 10 58.88 33.02 -12.11
C ASN A 10 59.14 32.48 -10.70
N GLU A 11 58.21 31.71 -10.12
CA GLU A 11 58.48 31.00 -8.87
C GLU A 11 58.62 29.49 -9.13
N GLN A 12 59.83 29.10 -9.03
CA GLN A 12 60.38 27.77 -9.06
C GLN A 12 59.91 27.01 -7.81
N LEU A 13 58.95 26.12 -7.94
CA LEU A 13 58.46 25.26 -6.84
C LEU A 13 59.43 24.10 -6.61
N PRO A 14 59.90 23.89 -5.40
CA PRO A 14 60.81 22.79 -5.04
C PRO A 14 60.10 21.47 -5.10
N GLY A 15 60.74 20.48 -5.72
CA GLY A 15 60.25 19.15 -6.07
C GLY A 15 59.83 18.18 -4.92
N LYS A 16 59.40 18.68 -3.76
CA LYS A 16 58.90 17.85 -2.63
C LYS A 16 57.38 17.87 -2.47
N SER A 17 56.67 18.80 -3.06
CA SER A 17 55.20 18.89 -2.92
C SER A 17 54.42 17.99 -3.87
N MET A 18 55.02 17.48 -4.93
CA MET A 18 54.28 16.72 -5.96
C MET A 18 53.85 15.33 -5.49
N LYS A 19 54.55 14.71 -4.53
CA LYS A 19 54.17 13.40 -3.99
C LYS A 19 52.98 13.49 -3.02
N ILE A 20 52.83 14.60 -2.29
CA ILE A 20 51.73 14.80 -1.35
C ILE A 20 50.45 15.15 -2.11
N ILE A 21 50.53 15.93 -3.19
CA ILE A 21 49.38 16.31 -4.01
C ILE A 21 48.80 15.08 -4.76
N LEU A 22 49.68 14.19 -5.23
CA LEU A 22 49.22 12.97 -5.91
C LEU A 22 48.51 12.00 -4.95
N SER A 23 48.96 11.93 -3.70
CA SER A 23 48.32 11.08 -2.64
C SER A 23 46.97 11.60 -2.22
N THR A 24 46.76 12.90 -2.13
CA THR A 24 45.48 13.53 -1.78
C THR A 24 44.45 13.42 -2.90
N ILE A 25 44.84 13.47 -4.16
CA ILE A 25 43.94 13.32 -5.32
C ILE A 25 43.42 11.87 -5.39
N ILE A 26 44.27 10.87 -5.11
CA ILE A 26 43.87 9.44 -5.09
C ILE A 26 42.87 9.17 -3.96
N CYS A 27 43.03 9.76 -2.77
CA CYS A 27 42.07 9.63 -1.68
C CYS A 27 40.71 10.29 -1.98
N LEU A 28 40.67 11.42 -2.68
CA LEU A 28 39.39 12.08 -3.03
C LEU A 28 38.58 11.31 -4.08
N THR A 29 39.26 10.60 -4.99
CA THR A 29 38.56 9.83 -6.04
C THR A 29 37.96 8.53 -5.53
N ILE A 30 38.48 7.96 -4.46
CA ILE A 30 37.94 6.74 -3.86
C ILE A 30 36.65 7.02 -3.04
N PHE A 31 36.49 8.25 -2.51
CA PHE A 31 35.33 8.59 -1.69
C PHE A 31 34.05 8.86 -2.49
N GLN A 32 34.13 9.04 -3.80
CA GLN A 32 32.95 9.25 -4.66
C GLN A 32 32.34 7.96 -5.21
N ALA A 33 32.99 6.82 -5.07
CA ALA A 33 32.49 5.55 -5.59
C ALA A 33 31.50 4.83 -4.66
N VAL A 34 31.27 5.30 -3.43
CA VAL A 34 30.40 4.63 -2.45
C VAL A 34 28.98 5.22 -2.40
N SER A 35 28.74 6.36 -3.04
CA SER A 35 27.43 7.03 -3.02
C SER A 35 26.48 6.65 -4.18
N ALA A 36 26.85 5.72 -5.04
CA ALA A 36 26.05 5.36 -6.21
C ALA A 36 25.24 4.07 -6.07
N GLN A 37 25.03 3.56 -4.85
CA GLN A 37 24.34 2.29 -4.64
C GLN A 37 23.11 2.39 -3.74
N GLN A 38 22.39 3.49 -3.81
CA GLN A 38 21.00 3.56 -3.32
C GLN A 38 20.12 4.32 -4.32
N ALA A 39 20.16 3.96 -5.58
CA ALA A 39 18.98 4.03 -6.41
C ALA A 39 18.07 2.90 -5.95
N SER A 40 17.48 3.06 -4.77
CA SER A 40 16.27 2.39 -4.41
C SER A 40 15.32 2.61 -5.58
N THR A 41 15.02 1.56 -6.30
CA THR A 41 13.94 1.51 -7.26
C THR A 41 12.67 1.87 -6.48
N ASN A 42 12.40 3.16 -6.34
CA ASN A 42 11.09 3.69 -6.05
C ASN A 42 10.22 3.44 -7.29
N ASN A 43 10.05 2.17 -7.61
CA ASN A 43 8.84 1.71 -8.24
C ASN A 43 7.74 2.20 -7.30
N PRO A 44 6.79 3.05 -7.73
CA PRO A 44 5.68 3.41 -6.86
C PRO A 44 5.07 2.09 -6.42
N LEU A 45 5.32 1.72 -5.16
CA LEU A 45 4.90 0.45 -4.60
C LEU A 45 3.43 0.29 -4.95
N ALA A 46 3.11 -0.78 -5.66
CA ALA A 46 1.73 -1.21 -5.74
C ALA A 46 1.23 -1.25 -4.30
N PRO A 47 0.15 -0.53 -3.97
CA PRO A 47 -0.27 -0.37 -2.59
C PRO A 47 -0.43 -1.75 -1.95
N ASP A 48 0.20 -1.95 -0.81
CA ASP A 48 0.08 -3.19 -0.07
C ASP A 48 -1.32 -3.33 0.52
N LYS A 49 -1.71 -4.58 0.76
CA LYS A 49 -2.94 -4.89 1.46
C LYS A 49 -2.90 -4.26 2.86
N TYR A 50 -3.89 -3.43 3.16
CA TYR A 50 -3.96 -2.69 4.42
C TYR A 50 -4.32 -3.59 5.60
N ASP A 51 -5.29 -4.50 5.41
CA ASP A 51 -5.78 -5.40 6.45
C ASP A 51 -6.41 -6.65 5.84
N THR A 52 -6.61 -7.69 6.66
CA THR A 52 -7.33 -8.90 6.24
C THR A 52 -7.90 -9.60 7.46
N TRP A 53 -9.11 -10.17 7.29
CA TRP A 53 -9.73 -11.03 8.31
C TRP A 53 -10.55 -12.15 7.65
N GLY A 54 -10.91 -13.14 8.46
CA GLY A 54 -11.70 -14.27 8.03
C GLY A 54 -13.15 -14.20 8.51
N ASP A 55 -13.71 -15.37 8.83
CA ASP A 55 -15.06 -15.48 9.41
C ASP A 55 -15.02 -15.21 10.91
N ILE A 56 -15.10 -13.94 11.27
CA ILE A 56 -15.11 -13.44 12.64
C ILE A 56 -16.49 -12.93 13.03
N GLN A 57 -16.73 -12.74 14.33
CA GLN A 57 -17.96 -12.11 14.83
C GLN A 57 -17.98 -10.62 14.45
N PHE A 58 -19.20 -10.06 14.36
CA PHE A 58 -19.32 -8.64 14.00
C PHE A 58 -18.68 -7.69 15.02
N SER A 59 -18.68 -8.04 16.30
CA SER A 59 -17.96 -7.31 17.34
C SER A 59 -16.45 -7.16 17.05
N ASP A 60 -15.87 -8.22 16.51
CA ASP A 60 -14.44 -8.22 16.15
C ASP A 60 -14.22 -7.51 14.81
N GLU A 61 -15.15 -7.67 13.85
CA GLU A 61 -15.12 -6.96 12.57
C GLU A 61 -15.18 -5.43 12.77
N ILE A 62 -15.93 -4.95 13.79
CA ILE A 62 -15.99 -3.52 14.15
C ILE A 62 -14.61 -2.95 14.45
N VAL A 63 -13.72 -3.70 15.10
CA VAL A 63 -12.37 -3.24 15.42
C VAL A 63 -11.57 -2.95 14.15
N HIS A 64 -11.69 -3.82 13.13
CA HIS A 64 -11.09 -3.61 11.82
C HIS A 64 -11.71 -2.42 11.10
N LEU A 65 -13.03 -2.30 11.14
CA LEU A 65 -13.75 -1.20 10.49
C LEU A 65 -13.46 0.16 11.15
N ASP A 66 -13.28 0.22 12.47
CA ASP A 66 -12.86 1.43 13.18
C ASP A 66 -11.45 1.86 12.77
N LYS A 67 -10.52 0.92 12.67
CA LYS A 67 -9.18 1.18 12.18
C LYS A 67 -9.20 1.75 10.75
N ILE A 68 -10.05 1.19 9.88
CA ILE A 68 -10.25 1.69 8.51
C ILE A 68 -10.84 3.11 8.52
N ALA A 69 -11.87 3.37 9.32
CA ALA A 69 -12.50 4.67 9.41
C ALA A 69 -11.50 5.76 9.87
N ASN A 70 -10.69 5.46 10.89
CA ASN A 70 -9.65 6.37 11.36
C ASN A 70 -8.61 6.65 10.27
N GLN A 71 -8.15 5.61 9.56
CA GLN A 71 -7.20 5.78 8.46
C GLN A 71 -7.76 6.62 7.31
N LEU A 72 -9.03 6.43 6.96
CA LEU A 72 -9.68 7.22 5.92
C LEU A 72 -9.86 8.70 6.32
N LYS A 73 -10.03 9.00 7.61
CA LYS A 73 -10.06 10.39 8.12
C LYS A 73 -8.70 11.08 7.96
N GLU A 74 -7.60 10.33 8.11
CA GLU A 74 -6.25 10.84 7.85
C GLU A 74 -5.97 10.93 6.35
N TRP A 75 -6.28 9.90 5.59
CA TRP A 75 -6.04 9.82 4.14
C TRP A 75 -7.27 10.24 3.34
N ARG A 76 -7.57 11.53 3.37
CA ARG A 76 -8.83 12.10 2.85
C ARG A 76 -9.09 11.83 1.36
N LEU A 77 -8.06 11.61 0.56
CA LEU A 77 -8.19 11.34 -0.88
C LEU A 77 -8.23 9.84 -1.21
N SER A 78 -8.17 8.97 -0.21
CA SER A 78 -8.16 7.53 -0.41
C SER A 78 -9.55 6.93 -0.39
N ILE A 79 -9.69 5.82 -1.12
CA ILE A 79 -10.86 4.96 -1.17
C ILE A 79 -10.51 3.67 -0.45
N VAL A 80 -11.44 3.13 0.34
CA VAL A 80 -11.34 1.76 0.84
C VAL A 80 -12.01 0.79 -0.13
N TYR A 81 -11.30 -0.28 -0.45
CA TYR A 81 -11.82 -1.41 -1.20
C TYR A 81 -11.86 -2.63 -0.29
N LEU A 82 -13.05 -3.17 -0.08
CA LEU A 82 -13.29 -4.40 0.66
C LEU A 82 -13.48 -5.53 -0.35
N VAL A 83 -12.46 -6.34 -0.56
CA VAL A 83 -12.51 -7.50 -1.47
C VAL A 83 -12.93 -8.72 -0.66
N ILE A 84 -14.15 -9.21 -0.90
CA ILE A 84 -14.80 -10.21 -0.07
C ILE A 84 -14.91 -11.53 -0.83
N TYR A 85 -14.32 -12.57 -0.27
CA TYR A 85 -14.43 -13.93 -0.74
C TYR A 85 -15.32 -14.71 0.24
N ALA A 86 -16.42 -15.26 -0.23
CA ALA A 86 -17.23 -16.18 0.59
C ALA A 86 -16.49 -17.50 0.81
N GLY A 87 -16.91 -18.27 1.81
CA GLY A 87 -16.33 -19.57 2.12
C GLY A 87 -16.78 -20.68 1.14
N GLU A 88 -16.13 -21.86 1.19
CA GLU A 88 -16.54 -23.06 0.46
C GLU A 88 -17.98 -23.48 0.80
N ARG A 89 -18.39 -23.28 2.05
CA ARG A 89 -19.75 -23.40 2.52
C ARG A 89 -20.28 -22.02 2.85
N ALA A 90 -21.03 -21.45 1.92
CA ALA A 90 -21.46 -20.06 2.00
C ALA A 90 -22.98 -19.94 2.04
N CYS A 91 -23.46 -18.93 2.74
CA CYS A 91 -24.86 -18.51 2.61
C CYS A 91 -25.07 -17.83 1.25
N LYS A 92 -26.27 -17.96 0.69
CA LYS A 92 -26.63 -17.24 -0.53
C LYS A 92 -26.44 -15.73 -0.32
N GLY A 93 -25.57 -15.11 -1.14
CA GLY A 93 -25.30 -13.68 -1.10
C GLY A 93 -24.46 -13.20 0.10
N GLU A 94 -23.63 -14.09 0.67
CA GLU A 94 -22.84 -13.78 1.86
C GLU A 94 -21.88 -12.60 1.64
N ALA A 95 -21.13 -12.59 0.55
CA ALA A 95 -20.20 -11.49 0.24
C ALA A 95 -20.93 -10.14 0.14
N LYS A 96 -22.08 -10.12 -0.58
CA LYS A 96 -22.93 -8.93 -0.68
C LYS A 96 -23.40 -8.44 0.69
N ALA A 97 -23.88 -9.35 1.51
CA ALA A 97 -24.43 -9.00 2.81
C ALA A 97 -23.36 -8.43 3.75
N ARG A 98 -22.13 -8.99 3.71
CA ARG A 98 -20.99 -8.47 4.48
C ARG A 98 -20.55 -7.10 3.94
N GLY A 99 -20.49 -6.92 2.63
CA GLY A 99 -20.18 -5.64 2.00
C GLY A 99 -21.15 -4.53 2.39
N ILE A 100 -22.46 -4.80 2.36
CA ILE A 100 -23.49 -3.85 2.79
C ILE A 100 -23.30 -3.49 4.27
N ARG A 101 -23.13 -4.49 5.14
CA ARG A 101 -22.95 -4.27 6.57
C ARG A 101 -21.71 -3.41 6.88
N ALA A 102 -20.59 -3.71 6.25
CA ALA A 102 -19.37 -2.93 6.42
C ALA A 102 -19.55 -1.49 5.92
N THR A 103 -20.22 -1.32 4.78
CA THR A 103 -20.57 0.00 4.24
C THR A 103 -21.44 0.77 5.22
N ASP A 104 -22.52 0.19 5.71
CA ASP A 104 -23.43 0.84 6.68
C ASP A 104 -22.70 1.27 7.96
N TYR A 105 -21.75 0.45 8.40
CA TYR A 105 -20.92 0.81 9.56
C TYR A 105 -20.00 2.01 9.25
N LEU A 106 -19.30 1.99 8.14
CA LEU A 106 -18.39 3.08 7.77
C LEU A 106 -19.15 4.40 7.51
N LEU A 107 -20.36 4.34 6.95
CA LEU A 107 -21.25 5.51 6.82
C LEU A 107 -21.61 6.10 8.19
N LYS A 108 -21.91 5.27 9.19
CA LYS A 108 -22.14 5.71 10.57
C LYS A 108 -20.89 6.32 11.22
N ARG A 109 -19.71 6.01 10.70
CA ARG A 109 -18.43 6.61 11.12
C ARG A 109 -18.09 7.87 10.30
N GLU A 110 -19.06 8.40 9.54
CA GLU A 110 -18.96 9.63 8.75
C GLU A 110 -17.95 9.54 7.59
N ILE A 111 -17.79 8.33 7.03
CA ILE A 111 -17.01 8.16 5.80
C ILE A 111 -17.96 8.35 4.62
N GLU A 112 -17.56 9.17 3.66
CA GLU A 112 -18.34 9.48 2.46
C GLU A 112 -18.59 8.21 1.61
N PRO A 113 -19.82 8.01 1.08
CA PRO A 113 -20.21 6.81 0.33
C PRO A 113 -19.29 6.53 -0.88
N GLU A 114 -18.83 7.57 -1.55
CA GLU A 114 -17.95 7.49 -2.73
C GLU A 114 -16.57 6.91 -2.40
N ARG A 115 -16.21 6.90 -1.13
CA ARG A 115 -14.93 6.40 -0.63
C ARG A 115 -15.02 4.96 -0.13
N ILE A 116 -16.18 4.30 -0.25
CA ILE A 116 -16.39 2.94 0.22
C ILE A 116 -16.78 2.07 -0.97
N VAL A 117 -15.96 1.11 -1.31
CA VAL A 117 -16.21 0.16 -2.39
C VAL A 117 -16.04 -1.26 -1.88
N TRP A 118 -17.05 -2.10 -2.04
CA TRP A 118 -16.88 -3.53 -1.82
C TRP A 118 -16.98 -4.31 -3.14
N ILE A 119 -16.29 -5.42 -3.21
CA ILE A 119 -16.16 -6.28 -4.40
C ILE A 119 -16.44 -7.72 -3.96
N ASP A 120 -17.42 -8.34 -4.61
CA ASP A 120 -17.62 -9.80 -4.51
C ASP A 120 -16.53 -10.45 -5.39
N ALA A 121 -15.61 -11.14 -4.75
CA ALA A 121 -14.44 -11.75 -5.38
C ALA A 121 -14.59 -13.29 -5.52
N GLY A 122 -15.80 -13.79 -5.34
CA GLY A 122 -16.10 -15.22 -5.45
C GLY A 122 -15.82 -15.99 -4.15
N TRP A 123 -15.19 -17.16 -4.26
CA TRP A 123 -15.09 -18.11 -3.15
C TRP A 123 -13.65 -18.55 -2.90
N LYS A 124 -13.31 -18.70 -1.64
CA LYS A 124 -12.10 -19.38 -1.13
C LYS A 124 -12.49 -20.52 -0.19
N LYS A 125 -11.56 -21.38 0.17
CA LYS A 125 -11.80 -22.44 1.17
C LYS A 125 -12.41 -21.88 2.46
N ASN A 126 -11.85 -20.79 2.95
CA ASN A 126 -12.36 -20.04 4.10
C ASN A 126 -12.80 -18.65 3.64
N LEU A 127 -13.85 -18.13 4.28
CA LEU A 127 -14.24 -16.73 4.08
C LEU A 127 -13.04 -15.82 4.35
N SER A 128 -12.87 -14.81 3.52
CA SER A 128 -11.80 -13.83 3.67
C SER A 128 -12.25 -12.47 3.19
N VAL A 129 -11.94 -11.45 3.96
CA VAL A 129 -12.08 -10.06 3.58
C VAL A 129 -10.67 -9.47 3.47
N GLU A 130 -10.36 -8.91 2.33
CA GLU A 130 -9.09 -8.21 2.09
C GLU A 130 -9.38 -6.73 1.93
N VAL A 131 -8.59 -5.89 2.61
CA VAL A 131 -8.78 -4.45 2.62
C VAL A 131 -7.63 -3.76 1.91
N TRP A 132 -7.98 -2.84 1.04
CA TRP A 132 -7.05 -2.00 0.33
C TRP A 132 -7.47 -0.55 0.54
N ILE A 133 -6.52 0.34 0.88
CA ILE A 133 -6.78 1.76 1.03
C ILE A 133 -5.76 2.51 0.20
N TRP A 134 -6.22 3.15 -0.87
CA TRP A 134 -5.36 3.94 -1.73
C TRP A 134 -6.13 5.01 -2.51
N PRO A 135 -5.44 6.02 -3.06
CA PRO A 135 -6.05 7.04 -3.91
C PRO A 135 -6.65 6.45 -5.19
N PRO A 136 -7.74 7.05 -5.72
CA PRO A 136 -8.50 6.51 -6.85
C PRO A 136 -7.72 6.35 -8.17
N GLN A 137 -6.61 7.08 -8.34
CA GLN A 137 -5.77 6.98 -9.55
C GLN A 137 -5.13 5.58 -9.74
N PHE A 138 -5.02 4.78 -8.69
CA PHE A 138 -4.54 3.39 -8.79
C PHE A 138 -5.63 2.41 -9.25
N GLY A 139 -6.86 2.89 -9.41
CA GLY A 139 -8.00 2.06 -9.83
C GLY A 139 -8.48 1.09 -8.75
N LYS A 140 -9.29 0.12 -9.15
CA LYS A 140 -9.79 -0.92 -8.25
C LYS A 140 -8.75 -2.03 -8.10
N PRO A 141 -8.56 -2.60 -6.89
CA PRO A 141 -7.72 -3.77 -6.70
C PRO A 141 -8.25 -4.94 -7.54
N LYS A 142 -7.34 -5.68 -8.15
CA LYS A 142 -7.70 -6.92 -8.82
C LYS A 142 -7.79 -8.01 -7.75
N PRO A 143 -8.94 -8.70 -7.63
CA PRO A 143 -9.05 -9.85 -6.75
C PRO A 143 -7.95 -10.88 -7.06
N SER A 144 -7.30 -11.40 -6.03
CA SER A 144 -6.35 -12.49 -6.21
C SER A 144 -7.12 -13.75 -6.62
N LEU A 145 -6.78 -14.29 -7.77
CA LEU A 145 -7.33 -15.58 -8.23
C LEU A 145 -6.67 -16.78 -7.53
N ASP A 146 -5.60 -16.53 -6.78
CA ASP A 146 -4.92 -17.59 -6.04
C ASP A 146 -5.84 -18.18 -4.99
N ARG A 147 -5.96 -19.50 -5.00
CA ARG A 147 -6.80 -20.27 -4.07
C ARG A 147 -8.30 -19.95 -4.16
N THR A 148 -8.78 -19.34 -5.25
CA THR A 148 -10.22 -19.23 -5.49
C THR A 148 -10.81 -20.56 -5.92
N LEU A 149 -12.04 -20.83 -5.48
CA LEU A 149 -12.77 -22.04 -5.82
C LEU A 149 -13.65 -21.79 -7.05
N LYS A 150 -13.81 -22.84 -7.87
CA LYS A 150 -14.80 -22.83 -8.93
C LYS A 150 -16.19 -22.92 -8.32
N PRO A 151 -17.24 -22.33 -8.91
CA PRO A 151 -18.61 -22.43 -8.41
C PRO A 151 -19.10 -23.86 -8.14
N SER A 152 -18.62 -24.83 -8.94
CA SER A 152 -18.94 -26.26 -8.77
C SER A 152 -18.36 -26.91 -7.51
N ALA A 153 -17.37 -26.30 -6.89
CA ALA A 153 -16.75 -26.77 -5.65
C ALA A 153 -17.35 -26.12 -4.41
N VAL A 154 -18.38 -25.27 -4.55
CA VAL A 154 -18.97 -24.49 -3.47
C VAL A 154 -20.35 -25.02 -3.12
N THR A 155 -20.60 -25.17 -1.82
CA THR A 155 -21.93 -25.52 -1.29
C THR A 155 -22.65 -24.25 -0.86
N ILE A 156 -23.70 -23.87 -1.58
CA ILE A 156 -24.54 -22.74 -1.19
C ILE A 156 -25.68 -23.22 -0.30
N GLU A 157 -25.71 -22.76 0.93
CA GLU A 157 -26.74 -23.08 1.91
C GLU A 157 -27.91 -22.08 1.80
N PRO A 158 -29.09 -22.47 1.24
CA PRO A 158 -30.16 -21.51 0.96
C PRO A 158 -30.88 -21.04 2.22
N LYS A 159 -30.83 -21.81 3.30
CA LYS A 159 -31.54 -21.53 4.56
C LYS A 159 -30.64 -21.00 5.68
N CYS A 160 -29.37 -20.82 5.43
CA CYS A 160 -28.51 -20.28 6.47
C CYS A 160 -28.82 -18.81 6.72
N LYS A 161 -28.95 -18.45 7.98
CA LYS A 161 -29.01 -17.04 8.37
C LYS A 161 -27.57 -16.56 8.47
N ILE A 162 -27.18 -15.63 7.60
CA ILE A 162 -25.94 -14.89 7.79
C ILE A 162 -26.08 -14.29 9.20
N LYS A 163 -25.22 -14.74 10.13
CA LYS A 163 -25.32 -14.32 11.53
C LYS A 163 -24.94 -12.85 11.66
N TYR A 164 -25.88 -11.98 11.31
CA TYR A 164 -25.83 -10.58 11.68
C TYR A 164 -26.22 -10.47 13.16
N ARG A 165 -25.34 -10.79 14.07
CA ARG A 165 -25.50 -10.37 15.45
C ARG A 165 -24.94 -8.96 15.61
N GLY A 166 -25.57 -8.01 14.95
CA GLY A 166 -25.56 -6.64 15.35
C GLY A 166 -26.86 -6.39 16.11
N ARG A 167 -26.88 -6.52 17.42
CA ARG A 167 -27.89 -5.84 18.19
C ARG A 167 -27.51 -4.37 18.26
N SER A 168 -28.44 -3.54 17.78
CA SER A 168 -28.53 -2.11 18.10
C SER A 168 -28.40 -1.88 19.60
#